data_9c2cc2d95f58c681d82357946ce57d8b
#
_entry.id   9c2cc2d95f58c681d82357946ce57d8b
#
_cell.length_a   1.000
_cell.length_b   1.000
_cell.length_c   1.000
_cell.angle_alpha   90.00
_cell.angle_beta   90.00
_cell.angle_gamma   90.00
#
_symmetry.space_group_name_H-M   'P 1'
#
loop_
_entity.id
_entity.type
_entity.pdbx_description
1 polymer ?
#
loop_
_entity_poly.entity_id
_entity_poly.type
_entity_poly.pdbx_seq_one_letter_code
_entity_poly.pdbx_strand_id
1 'polypeptide(L)'
;MIALAAITVSCSDDQTADANEIPQEAKADMSDFYLYTDNEEKAAGGCFSMQKLNQQLEKDPKLYERMYDLEKKYRQDILAKKPGNGNGNGNNNGGGDPEPPTDNMGVVTIPVYIHVVYSNSNENISDAQIQSQMTVLNDDFRRANGDANQTPSLFAPVAADTEIQFTLAGVFRHSNSRTSWGTNDAVKGSYPPVTPSTHLNMWVCNIGGGILGYAQFPGGNSATDGVVMSPQYFGTTGYVAAPFDGGRTTTHEVGHYLNLRHIWGDGRCNRDDFVSDTPKSDRPNYGCPSFPTTHCRSTDMTMNYMDYTDDACMNMFSAGQKSRMRGVLVPGGARENLVN
;
A
#
# COMPACT_ATOMS: atom_id res chain seq x y z
N MET A 1 -47.85 -55.67 57.90
CA MET A 1 -47.38 -55.41 56.51
C MET A 1 -47.42 -53.91 56.34
N ILE A 2 -46.25 -53.29 56.35
CA ILE A 2 -46.12 -51.83 56.23
C ILE A 2 -45.60 -51.60 54.81
N ALA A 3 -46.37 -50.87 53.99
CA ALA A 3 -45.94 -50.47 52.67
C ALA A 3 -45.13 -49.20 52.71
N LEU A 4 -43.93 -49.25 52.26
CA LEU A 4 -43.02 -48.09 52.12
C LEU A 4 -43.27 -47.43 50.74
N ALA A 5 -43.77 -46.22 50.73
CA ALA A 5 -43.88 -45.41 49.53
C ALA A 5 -42.53 -44.64 49.30
N ALA A 6 -41.88 -44.91 48.18
CA ALA A 6 -40.69 -44.18 47.78
C ALA A 6 -41.14 -42.92 47.02
N ILE A 7 -40.72 -41.78 47.52
CA ILE A 7 -40.87 -40.47 46.83
C ILE A 7 -39.63 -40.25 45.99
N THR A 8 -39.76 -40.21 44.68
CA THR A 8 -38.67 -39.78 43.79
C THR A 8 -38.70 -38.27 43.67
N VAL A 9 -37.69 -37.60 44.16
CA VAL A 9 -37.44 -36.19 43.93
C VAL A 9 -36.70 -36.07 42.61
N SER A 10 -37.32 -35.46 41.64
CA SER A 10 -36.67 -35.05 40.37
C SER A 10 -35.96 -33.72 40.60
N CYS A 11 -34.65 -33.72 40.60
CA CYS A 11 -33.82 -32.51 40.48
C CYS A 11 -33.87 -32.07 39.01
N SER A 12 -34.46 -30.94 38.72
CA SER A 12 -34.24 -30.22 37.50
C SER A 12 -32.92 -29.51 37.59
N ASP A 13 -31.94 -29.93 36.81
CA ASP A 13 -30.71 -29.18 36.60
C ASP A 13 -31.04 -27.89 35.84
N ASP A 14 -31.03 -26.79 36.60
CA ASP A 14 -30.94 -25.44 36.07
C ASP A 14 -29.52 -25.27 35.48
N GLN A 15 -29.40 -25.47 34.17
CA GLN A 15 -28.19 -25.07 33.44
C GLN A 15 -28.18 -23.54 33.42
N THR A 16 -27.50 -22.95 34.40
CA THR A 16 -27.01 -21.57 34.28
C THR A 16 -26.05 -21.52 33.10
N ALA A 17 -26.50 -20.92 32.00
CA ALA A 17 -25.62 -20.59 30.88
C ALA A 17 -24.47 -19.72 31.40
N ASP A 18 -23.25 -20.22 31.37
CA ASP A 18 -22.02 -19.49 31.65
C ASP A 18 -21.90 -18.37 30.62
N ALA A 19 -22.26 -17.16 31.02
CA ALA A 19 -22.24 -15.94 30.21
C ALA A 19 -20.83 -15.34 30.09
N ASN A 20 -19.78 -16.15 30.11
CA ASN A 20 -18.38 -15.71 30.02
C ASN A 20 -17.50 -16.60 29.10
N GLU A 21 -18.05 -17.06 27.98
CA GLU A 21 -17.14 -17.42 26.88
C GLU A 21 -16.68 -16.11 26.24
N ILE A 22 -15.46 -15.67 26.56
CA ILE A 22 -14.72 -14.68 25.78
C ILE A 22 -14.68 -15.23 24.34
N PRO A 23 -15.22 -14.51 23.33
CA PRO A 23 -15.15 -14.97 21.96
C PRO A 23 -13.70 -15.33 21.64
N GLN A 24 -13.46 -16.56 21.23
CA GLN A 24 -12.14 -16.99 20.81
C GLN A 24 -11.73 -16.06 19.63
N GLU A 25 -10.78 -15.15 19.89
CA GLU A 25 -10.27 -14.23 18.84
C GLU A 25 -9.96 -15.05 17.60
N ALA A 26 -10.61 -14.74 16.49
CA ALA A 26 -10.35 -15.39 15.23
C ALA A 26 -8.87 -15.16 14.88
N LYS A 27 -8.09 -16.24 14.86
CA LYS A 27 -6.66 -16.14 14.54
C LYS A 27 -6.51 -15.83 13.06
N ALA A 28 -5.81 -14.75 12.74
CA ALA A 28 -5.47 -14.44 11.36
C ALA A 28 -4.59 -15.57 10.77
N ASP A 29 -4.95 -16.03 9.57
CA ASP A 29 -4.10 -16.94 8.81
C ASP A 29 -2.90 -16.16 8.24
N MET A 30 -1.70 -16.61 8.56
CA MET A 30 -0.43 -16.02 8.12
C MET A 30 0.40 -17.01 7.28
N SER A 31 -0.18 -18.11 6.87
CA SER A 31 0.53 -19.19 6.15
C SER A 31 1.03 -18.76 4.76
N ASP A 32 0.40 -17.78 4.16
CA ASP A 32 0.75 -17.19 2.86
C ASP A 32 1.70 -15.99 2.98
N PHE A 33 1.99 -15.52 4.20
CA PHE A 33 2.80 -14.32 4.38
C PHE A 33 4.25 -14.53 4.02
N TYR A 34 4.78 -13.66 3.18
CA TYR A 34 6.18 -13.62 2.79
C TYR A 34 6.62 -12.17 2.55
N LEU A 35 7.91 -11.87 2.67
CA LEU A 35 8.46 -10.55 2.41
C LEU A 35 9.54 -10.56 1.32
N TYR A 36 10.38 -11.60 1.28
CA TYR A 36 11.42 -11.70 0.28
C TYR A 36 10.83 -11.97 -1.10
N THR A 37 11.38 -11.30 -2.11
CA THR A 37 11.05 -11.53 -3.51
C THR A 37 12.14 -12.37 -4.16
N ASP A 38 11.73 -13.35 -4.97
CA ASP A 38 12.67 -14.26 -5.64
C ASP A 38 13.34 -13.61 -6.87
N ASN A 39 12.90 -12.42 -7.24
CA ASN A 39 13.34 -11.76 -8.46
C ASN A 39 14.56 -10.89 -8.21
N GLU A 40 15.71 -11.39 -8.66
CA GLU A 40 16.85 -10.56 -9.05
C GLU A 40 16.55 -9.73 -10.33
N GLU A 41 15.30 -9.55 -10.72
CA GLU A 41 14.99 -8.71 -11.86
C GLU A 41 15.52 -7.32 -11.54
N LYS A 42 16.65 -7.01 -12.22
CA LYS A 42 17.13 -5.64 -12.34
C LYS A 42 15.91 -4.81 -12.66
N ALA A 43 15.69 -3.75 -11.91
CA ALA A 43 14.55 -2.83 -12.03
C ALA A 43 14.32 -2.40 -13.51
N ALA A 44 13.81 -3.31 -14.33
CA ALA A 44 13.57 -3.12 -15.76
C ALA A 44 12.31 -2.29 -16.01
N GLY A 45 11.77 -1.66 -14.99
CA GLY A 45 10.66 -0.73 -15.03
C GLY A 45 10.83 0.40 -14.02
N GLY A 46 12.02 0.47 -13.37
CA GLY A 46 12.42 1.65 -12.65
C GLY A 46 12.01 1.76 -11.18
N CYS A 47 11.05 0.99 -10.64
CA CYS A 47 10.79 0.93 -9.20
C CYS A 47 11.81 0.02 -8.50
N PHE A 48 12.37 0.48 -7.38
CA PHE A 48 13.37 -0.27 -6.60
C PHE A 48 12.88 -0.63 -5.19
N SER A 49 11.62 -0.46 -4.89
CA SER A 49 11.06 -0.60 -3.53
C SER A 49 11.16 -2.02 -2.98
N MET A 50 10.90 -3.06 -3.79
CA MET A 50 11.00 -4.44 -3.34
C MET A 50 12.45 -4.89 -3.15
N GLN A 51 13.36 -4.52 -4.03
CA GLN A 51 14.80 -4.76 -3.85
C GLN A 51 15.33 -4.00 -2.63
N LYS A 52 14.80 -2.79 -2.38
CA LYS A 52 15.11 -2.02 -1.17
C LYS A 52 14.65 -2.75 0.08
N LEU A 53 13.44 -3.30 0.07
CA LEU A 53 12.92 -4.11 1.18
C LEU A 53 13.82 -5.33 1.45
N ASN A 54 14.22 -6.09 0.42
CA ASN A 54 15.13 -7.21 0.57
C ASN A 54 16.46 -6.80 1.23
N GLN A 55 17.06 -5.69 0.76
CA GLN A 55 18.29 -5.15 1.37
C GLN A 55 18.10 -4.74 2.84
N GLN A 56 16.94 -4.23 3.20
CA GLN A 56 16.62 -3.85 4.58
C GLN A 56 16.41 -5.07 5.46
N LEU A 57 15.74 -6.11 4.98
CA LEU A 57 15.55 -7.39 5.67
C LEU A 57 16.88 -8.11 5.95
N GLU A 58 17.84 -8.06 4.99
CA GLU A 58 19.17 -8.61 5.17
C GLU A 58 19.98 -7.88 6.27
N LYS A 59 19.81 -6.56 6.36
CA LYS A 59 20.52 -5.72 7.34
C LYS A 59 19.88 -5.71 8.73
N ASP A 60 18.57 -5.89 8.79
CA ASP A 60 17.80 -5.87 10.03
C ASP A 60 16.80 -7.05 10.07
N PRO A 61 17.22 -8.21 10.58
CA PRO A 61 16.36 -9.39 10.70
C PRO A 61 15.08 -9.15 11.51
N LYS A 62 15.07 -8.18 12.45
CA LYS A 62 13.88 -7.82 13.22
C LYS A 62 12.84 -7.07 12.40
N LEU A 63 13.21 -6.56 11.22
CA LEU A 63 12.25 -5.93 10.31
C LEU A 63 11.18 -6.94 9.86
N TYR A 64 11.57 -8.20 9.61
CA TYR A 64 10.63 -9.25 9.26
C TYR A 64 9.57 -9.45 10.36
N GLU A 65 10.01 -9.54 11.62
CA GLU A 65 9.11 -9.71 12.76
C GLU A 65 8.14 -8.53 12.88
N ARG A 66 8.64 -7.29 12.78
CA ARG A 66 7.79 -6.09 12.83
C ARG A 66 6.75 -6.06 11.71
N MET A 67 7.16 -6.36 10.48
CA MET A 67 6.23 -6.38 9.34
C MET A 67 5.24 -7.55 9.42
N TYR A 68 5.66 -8.70 9.97
CA TYR A 68 4.78 -9.82 10.26
C TYR A 68 3.70 -9.45 11.28
N ASP A 69 4.09 -8.78 12.37
CA ASP A 69 3.15 -8.35 13.40
C ASP A 69 2.17 -7.28 12.87
N LEU A 70 2.64 -6.36 12.02
CA LEU A 70 1.80 -5.37 11.34
C LEU A 70 0.76 -6.04 10.43
N GLU A 71 1.18 -7.01 9.62
CA GLU A 71 0.28 -7.77 8.74
C GLU A 71 -0.73 -8.58 9.54
N LYS A 72 -0.26 -9.27 10.58
CA LYS A 72 -1.13 -10.04 11.47
C LYS A 72 -2.19 -9.18 12.13
N LYS A 73 -1.79 -8.01 12.65
CA LYS A 73 -2.72 -7.03 13.22
C LYS A 73 -3.74 -6.57 12.17
N TYR A 74 -3.30 -6.19 10.98
CA TYR A 74 -4.18 -5.76 9.90
C TYR A 74 -5.23 -6.84 9.57
N ARG A 75 -4.83 -8.10 9.40
CA ARG A 75 -5.74 -9.21 9.15
C ARG A 75 -6.71 -9.48 10.31
N GLN A 76 -6.25 -9.34 11.55
CA GLN A 76 -7.12 -9.45 12.74
C GLN A 76 -8.15 -8.32 12.77
N ASP A 77 -7.77 -7.09 12.47
CA ASP A 77 -8.66 -5.93 12.43
C ASP A 77 -9.77 -6.10 11.35
N ILE A 78 -9.42 -6.69 10.20
CA ILE A 78 -10.39 -7.07 9.16
C ILE A 78 -11.36 -8.13 9.68
N LEU A 79 -10.87 -9.19 10.32
CA LEU A 79 -11.71 -10.27 10.84
C LEU A 79 -12.65 -9.78 11.96
N ALA A 80 -12.17 -8.91 12.84
CA ALA A 80 -12.95 -8.36 13.95
C ALA A 80 -14.10 -7.44 13.46
N LYS A 81 -13.92 -6.78 12.31
CA LYS A 81 -14.93 -5.89 11.72
C LYS A 81 -15.92 -6.62 10.80
N LYS A 82 -15.72 -7.91 10.53
CA LYS A 82 -16.65 -8.70 9.74
C LYS A 82 -17.97 -8.82 10.51
N PRO A 83 -19.13 -8.42 9.94
CA PRO A 83 -20.42 -8.55 10.61
C PRO A 83 -20.60 -10.01 11.07
N GLY A 84 -20.90 -10.21 12.36
CA GLY A 84 -21.18 -11.53 12.90
C GLY A 84 -22.21 -12.25 12.05
N ASN A 85 -21.98 -13.51 11.76
CA ASN A 85 -22.83 -14.37 10.95
C ASN A 85 -24.20 -14.51 11.65
N GLY A 86 -25.09 -13.53 11.43
CA GLY A 86 -26.50 -13.67 11.74
C GLY A 86 -27.02 -14.83 10.93
N ASN A 87 -27.51 -15.87 11.60
CA ASN A 87 -28.07 -17.10 11.06
C ASN A 87 -29.24 -16.77 10.09
N GLY A 88 -28.91 -16.33 8.89
CA GLY A 88 -29.80 -16.05 7.78
C GLY A 88 -29.58 -17.12 6.71
N ASN A 89 -30.50 -18.08 6.65
CA ASN A 89 -30.60 -19.05 5.58
C ASN A 89 -30.91 -18.33 4.26
N GLY A 90 -29.90 -17.86 3.59
CA GLY A 90 -29.94 -17.17 2.30
C GLY A 90 -28.96 -17.81 1.34
N ASN A 91 -29.50 -18.51 0.36
CA ASN A 91 -28.81 -19.12 -0.77
C ASN A 91 -28.22 -17.99 -1.64
N ASN A 92 -26.99 -17.52 -1.35
CA ASN A 92 -26.25 -16.58 -2.18
C ASN A 92 -25.15 -17.31 -2.95
N ASN A 93 -25.50 -17.75 -4.15
CA ASN A 93 -24.57 -18.05 -5.24
C ASN A 93 -24.09 -16.72 -5.85
N GLY A 94 -23.13 -16.08 -5.21
CA GLY A 94 -22.45 -14.90 -5.69
C GLY A 94 -21.20 -14.72 -4.85
N GLY A 95 -20.08 -15.32 -5.29
CA GLY A 95 -18.79 -15.15 -4.64
C GLY A 95 -18.25 -13.74 -4.89
N GLY A 96 -18.73 -12.77 -4.14
CA GLY A 96 -18.06 -11.48 -3.95
C GLY A 96 -17.30 -11.58 -2.63
N ASP A 97 -16.00 -11.33 -2.66
CA ASP A 97 -15.24 -11.13 -1.43
C ASP A 97 -15.88 -10.02 -0.59
N PRO A 98 -15.90 -10.16 0.74
CA PRO A 98 -16.51 -9.15 1.60
C PRO A 98 -15.81 -7.81 1.40
N GLU A 99 -16.60 -6.76 1.23
CA GLU A 99 -16.08 -5.39 1.14
C GLU A 99 -15.15 -5.09 2.33
N PRO A 100 -13.94 -4.53 2.06
CA PRO A 100 -13.00 -4.25 3.15
C PRO A 100 -13.65 -3.33 4.19
N PRO A 101 -13.45 -3.57 5.49
CA PRO A 101 -14.08 -2.79 6.53
C PRO A 101 -13.65 -1.33 6.48
N THR A 102 -14.60 -0.41 6.58
CA THR A 102 -14.34 1.02 6.73
C THR A 102 -13.73 1.31 8.10
N ASP A 103 -12.74 2.20 8.14
CA ASP A 103 -12.05 2.59 9.38
C ASP A 103 -12.69 3.79 10.11
N ASN A 104 -13.71 4.40 9.50
CA ASN A 104 -14.43 5.57 9.99
C ASN A 104 -13.59 6.86 10.20
N MET A 105 -12.37 6.92 9.67
CA MET A 105 -11.52 8.13 9.77
C MET A 105 -11.98 9.27 8.86
N GLY A 106 -12.87 8.99 7.87
CA GLY A 106 -13.19 9.93 6.81
C GLY A 106 -11.96 10.25 5.93
N VAL A 107 -11.93 11.44 5.34
CA VAL A 107 -10.77 11.87 4.54
C VAL A 107 -9.62 12.23 5.47
N VAL A 108 -8.48 11.58 5.27
CA VAL A 108 -7.25 11.84 6.03
C VAL A 108 -6.26 12.67 5.19
N THR A 109 -5.49 13.53 5.85
CA THR A 109 -4.51 14.40 5.19
C THR A 109 -3.11 14.09 5.69
N ILE A 110 -2.20 13.75 4.77
CA ILE A 110 -0.79 13.49 5.07
C ILE A 110 0.03 14.72 4.69
N PRO A 111 0.71 15.38 5.63
CA PRO A 111 1.62 16.47 5.31
C PRO A 111 2.92 15.94 4.72
N VAL A 112 3.43 16.64 3.70
CA VAL A 112 4.59 16.21 2.89
C VAL A 112 5.69 17.25 2.94
N TYR A 113 6.92 16.80 3.23
CA TYR A 113 8.14 17.55 3.00
C TYR A 113 8.85 17.07 1.73
N ILE A 114 9.27 18.03 0.89
CA ILE A 114 10.04 17.75 -0.33
C ILE A 114 11.47 18.24 -0.15
N HIS A 115 12.44 17.33 -0.32
CA HIS A 115 13.86 17.61 -0.33
C HIS A 115 14.36 17.57 -1.78
N VAL A 116 14.58 18.73 -2.41
CA VAL A 116 15.17 18.80 -3.76
C VAL A 116 16.68 18.82 -3.62
N VAL A 117 17.33 17.74 -4.06
CA VAL A 117 18.80 17.58 -3.97
C VAL A 117 19.36 17.58 -5.39
N TYR A 118 20.13 18.61 -5.73
CA TYR A 118 20.51 18.87 -7.12
C TYR A 118 22.00 19.16 -7.28
N SER A 119 22.55 18.70 -8.40
CA SER A 119 23.92 18.99 -8.85
C SER A 119 23.97 19.99 -10.01
N ASN A 120 22.83 20.24 -10.66
CA ASN A 120 22.67 21.13 -11.79
C ASN A 120 21.26 21.76 -11.80
N SER A 121 21.05 22.70 -12.73
CA SER A 121 19.79 23.46 -12.82
C SER A 121 18.56 22.61 -13.16
N ASN A 122 18.69 21.54 -13.93
CA ASN A 122 17.57 20.67 -14.31
C ASN A 122 17.08 19.86 -13.11
N GLU A 123 18.02 19.38 -12.27
CA GLU A 123 17.67 18.64 -11.05
C GLU A 123 17.08 19.55 -9.96
N ASN A 124 17.33 20.89 -10.03
CA ASN A 124 16.70 21.87 -9.13
C ASN A 124 15.28 22.19 -9.65
N ILE A 125 14.42 21.18 -9.61
CA ILE A 125 13.04 21.28 -10.12
C ILE A 125 12.28 22.48 -9.55
N SER A 126 11.42 23.08 -10.36
CA SER A 126 10.67 24.27 -9.99
C SER A 126 9.55 23.99 -8.97
N ASP A 127 9.09 25.02 -8.26
CA ASP A 127 7.91 24.91 -7.40
C ASP A 127 6.65 24.54 -8.20
N ALA A 128 6.55 24.96 -9.47
CA ALA A 128 5.47 24.56 -10.37
C ALA A 128 5.49 23.03 -10.63
N GLN A 129 6.67 22.44 -10.80
CA GLN A 129 6.80 20.98 -10.96
C GLN A 129 6.43 20.26 -9.66
N ILE A 130 6.86 20.75 -8.51
CA ILE A 130 6.46 20.21 -7.20
C ILE A 130 4.94 20.29 -7.03
N GLN A 131 4.34 21.43 -7.32
CA GLN A 131 2.89 21.61 -7.18
C GLN A 131 2.12 20.69 -8.13
N SER A 132 2.60 20.47 -9.35
CA SER A 132 1.97 19.53 -10.29
C SER A 132 1.98 18.10 -9.73
N GLN A 133 3.04 17.68 -9.04
CA GLN A 133 3.08 16.37 -8.36
C GLN A 133 2.08 16.28 -7.21
N MET A 134 1.97 17.33 -6.41
CA MET A 134 0.99 17.36 -5.31
C MET A 134 -0.45 17.27 -5.84
N THR A 135 -0.73 17.88 -7.00
CA THR A 135 -2.02 17.76 -7.68
C THR A 135 -2.27 16.32 -8.11
N VAL A 136 -1.31 15.69 -8.81
CA VAL A 136 -1.43 14.28 -9.24
C VAL A 136 -1.69 13.34 -8.05
N LEU A 137 -0.92 13.47 -6.97
CA LEU A 137 -1.13 12.64 -5.77
C LEU A 137 -2.56 12.77 -5.24
N ASN A 138 -3.08 13.99 -5.16
CA ASN A 138 -4.44 14.22 -4.68
C ASN A 138 -5.49 13.68 -5.66
N ASP A 139 -5.31 13.90 -6.95
CA ASP A 139 -6.24 13.41 -7.97
C ASP A 139 -6.28 11.88 -8.00
N ASP A 140 -5.13 11.22 -8.00
CA ASP A 140 -5.04 9.76 -8.06
C ASP A 140 -5.58 9.09 -6.78
N PHE A 141 -5.15 9.55 -5.60
CA PHE A 141 -5.58 8.97 -4.33
C PHE A 141 -7.05 9.26 -4.01
N ARG A 142 -7.60 10.38 -4.47
CA ARG A 142 -9.01 10.75 -4.32
C ARG A 142 -9.88 10.31 -5.49
N ARG A 143 -9.32 9.54 -6.43
CA ARG A 143 -10.02 9.12 -7.66
C ARG A 143 -10.70 10.31 -8.37
N ALA A 144 -10.05 11.47 -8.34
CA ALA A 144 -10.46 12.69 -9.04
C ALA A 144 -9.69 12.90 -10.35
N ASN A 145 -8.81 11.98 -10.70
CA ASN A 145 -8.02 11.96 -11.93
C ASN A 145 -8.93 11.97 -13.17
N GLY A 146 -8.57 12.77 -14.18
CA GLY A 146 -9.40 13.02 -15.37
C GLY A 146 -9.70 11.77 -16.23
N ASP A 147 -8.94 10.69 -16.02
CA ASP A 147 -9.06 9.40 -16.71
C ASP A 147 -9.69 8.29 -15.81
N ALA A 148 -10.21 8.62 -14.64
CA ALA A 148 -10.89 7.66 -13.76
C ALA A 148 -12.04 6.91 -14.43
N ASN A 149 -12.70 7.54 -15.41
CA ASN A 149 -13.79 6.94 -16.21
C ASN A 149 -13.29 5.96 -17.28
N GLN A 150 -11.98 5.87 -17.54
CA GLN A 150 -11.36 4.92 -18.46
C GLN A 150 -11.09 3.56 -17.83
N THR A 151 -11.32 3.41 -16.52
CA THR A 151 -11.24 2.09 -15.85
C THR A 151 -12.21 1.12 -16.54
N PRO A 152 -11.74 -0.05 -17.03
CA PRO A 152 -12.60 -1.05 -17.67
C PRO A 152 -13.77 -1.47 -16.79
N SER A 153 -14.92 -1.76 -17.38
CA SER A 153 -16.14 -2.15 -16.68
C SER A 153 -15.97 -3.35 -15.74
N LEU A 154 -15.01 -4.22 -16.04
CA LEU A 154 -14.65 -5.35 -15.19
C LEU A 154 -14.12 -4.90 -13.81
N PHE A 155 -13.33 -3.83 -13.77
CA PHE A 155 -12.67 -3.33 -12.56
C PHE A 155 -13.30 -2.04 -11.98
N ALA A 156 -14.18 -1.40 -12.73
CA ALA A 156 -14.88 -0.21 -12.27
C ALA A 156 -15.63 -0.39 -10.92
N PRO A 157 -16.23 -1.57 -10.62
CA PRO A 157 -16.90 -1.79 -9.33
C PRO A 157 -15.97 -1.80 -8.11
N VAL A 158 -14.70 -2.14 -8.29
CA VAL A 158 -13.70 -2.19 -7.21
C VAL A 158 -12.77 -0.98 -7.18
N ALA A 159 -12.84 -0.09 -8.17
CA ALA A 159 -12.02 1.12 -8.21
C ALA A 159 -12.49 2.13 -7.14
N ALA A 160 -11.57 2.61 -6.29
CA ALA A 160 -11.91 3.33 -5.07
C ALA A 160 -11.28 4.72 -4.94
N ASP A 161 -12.03 5.67 -4.36
CA ASP A 161 -11.45 6.85 -3.68
C ASP A 161 -10.83 6.34 -2.38
N THR A 162 -9.51 6.51 -2.23
CA THR A 162 -8.81 6.02 -1.04
C THR A 162 -9.09 6.86 0.20
N GLU A 163 -9.70 8.04 0.05
CA GLU A 163 -9.93 9.04 1.10
C GLU A 163 -8.62 9.48 1.80
N ILE A 164 -7.50 9.41 1.06
CA ILE A 164 -6.20 9.93 1.47
C ILE A 164 -5.89 11.14 0.59
N GLN A 165 -5.44 12.21 1.20
CA GLN A 165 -4.97 13.39 0.48
C GLN A 165 -3.68 13.92 1.09
N PHE A 166 -2.98 14.79 0.37
CA PHE A 166 -1.66 15.26 0.72
C PHE A 166 -1.61 16.79 0.73
N THR A 167 -0.86 17.35 1.68
CA THR A 167 -0.59 18.80 1.74
C THR A 167 0.90 19.06 1.75
N LEU A 168 1.37 20.02 0.96
CA LEU A 168 2.77 20.43 0.98
C LEU A 168 3.07 21.21 2.25
N ALA A 169 3.83 20.62 3.17
CA ALA A 169 4.25 21.24 4.43
C ALA A 169 5.51 22.11 4.27
N GLY A 170 6.38 21.76 3.30
CA GLY A 170 7.57 22.56 3.02
C GLY A 170 8.49 21.95 1.97
N VAL A 171 9.38 22.79 1.46
CA VAL A 171 10.39 22.40 0.45
C VAL A 171 11.77 22.81 0.94
N PHE A 172 12.69 21.85 0.96
CA PHE A 172 14.09 22.03 1.29
C PHE A 172 14.92 21.85 0.02
N ARG A 173 15.78 22.82 -0.31
CA ARG A 173 16.62 22.80 -1.51
C ARG A 173 18.08 22.66 -1.12
N HIS A 174 18.75 21.61 -1.63
CA HIS A 174 20.10 21.24 -1.27
C HIS A 174 20.98 21.16 -2.52
N SER A 175 21.87 22.15 -2.71
CA SER A 175 22.90 22.06 -3.73
C SER A 175 23.99 21.10 -3.28
N ASN A 176 24.37 20.14 -4.15
CA ASN A 176 25.40 19.16 -3.87
C ASN A 176 26.12 18.78 -5.18
N SER A 177 27.43 18.66 -5.15
CA SER A 177 28.21 18.30 -6.35
C SER A 177 28.10 16.83 -6.75
N ARG A 178 27.46 16.00 -5.93
CA ARG A 178 27.25 14.58 -6.23
C ARG A 178 26.20 14.44 -7.32
N THR A 179 26.54 13.77 -8.42
CA THR A 179 25.73 13.64 -9.63
C THR A 179 24.81 12.41 -9.63
N SER A 180 24.98 11.47 -8.69
CA SER A 180 24.10 10.29 -8.55
C SER A 180 24.13 9.78 -7.12
N TRP A 181 22.95 9.43 -6.58
CA TRP A 181 22.78 9.05 -5.18
C TRP A 181 22.65 7.53 -4.95
N GLY A 182 22.22 6.78 -5.97
CA GLY A 182 21.95 5.35 -5.84
C GLY A 182 20.76 5.03 -4.92
N THR A 183 20.64 3.76 -4.54
CA THR A 183 19.51 3.22 -3.75
C THR A 183 19.88 2.83 -2.32
N ASN A 184 21.06 3.20 -1.85
CA ASN A 184 21.58 2.82 -0.53
C ASN A 184 21.24 3.80 0.60
N ASP A 185 20.24 4.69 0.39
CA ASP A 185 19.82 5.77 1.30
C ASP A 185 20.89 6.84 1.58
N ALA A 186 21.93 6.93 0.76
CA ALA A 186 22.95 7.97 0.94
C ALA A 186 22.39 9.39 0.91
N VAL A 187 21.34 9.63 0.10
CA VAL A 187 20.63 10.92 0.07
C VAL A 187 19.94 11.21 1.41
N LYS A 188 19.29 10.21 1.99
CA LYS A 188 18.60 10.32 3.29
C LYS A 188 19.62 10.49 4.44
N GLY A 189 20.78 9.83 4.35
CA GLY A 189 21.88 10.01 5.30
C GLY A 189 22.50 11.41 5.25
N SER A 190 22.58 12.02 4.05
CA SER A 190 23.09 13.38 3.88
C SER A 190 22.08 14.46 4.24
N TYR A 191 20.80 14.20 4.02
CA TYR A 191 19.68 15.09 4.29
C TYR A 191 18.59 14.29 5.02
N PRO A 192 18.73 14.13 6.35
CA PRO A 192 17.83 13.30 7.15
C PRO A 192 16.36 13.74 7.04
N PRO A 193 15.41 12.80 7.19
CA PRO A 193 14.00 13.14 7.19
C PRO A 193 13.64 14.08 8.33
N VAL A 194 12.76 15.02 8.04
CA VAL A 194 12.21 15.96 9.01
C VAL A 194 10.92 15.39 9.58
N THR A 195 10.84 15.25 10.90
CA THR A 195 9.68 14.72 11.63
C THR A 195 8.99 13.52 10.93
N PRO A 196 9.73 12.42 10.65
CA PRO A 196 9.21 11.31 9.83
C PRO A 196 8.01 10.57 10.46
N SER A 197 7.78 10.75 11.75
CA SER A 197 6.60 10.17 12.42
C SER A 197 5.29 10.87 12.02
N THR A 198 5.34 12.15 11.64
CA THR A 198 4.15 12.98 11.36
C THR A 198 4.10 13.53 9.94
N HIS A 199 5.18 13.37 9.16
CA HIS A 199 5.27 13.89 7.80
C HIS A 199 5.89 12.84 6.87
N LEU A 200 5.31 12.68 5.71
CA LEU A 200 5.95 11.96 4.61
C LEU A 200 7.09 12.83 4.07
N ASN A 201 8.32 12.27 4.05
CA ASN A 201 9.46 12.92 3.43
C ASN A 201 9.71 12.33 2.04
N MET A 202 9.87 13.19 1.04
CA MET A 202 10.20 12.80 -0.33
C MET A 202 11.50 13.48 -0.75
N TRP A 203 12.48 12.72 -1.23
CA TRP A 203 13.70 13.25 -1.83
C TRP A 203 13.60 13.19 -3.34
N VAL A 204 13.79 14.32 -3.98
CA VAL A 204 13.89 14.42 -5.44
C VAL A 204 15.35 14.64 -5.79
N CYS A 205 16.00 13.60 -6.34
CA CYS A 205 17.42 13.61 -6.68
C CYS A 205 17.71 12.66 -7.83
N ASN A 206 18.82 12.86 -8.55
CA ASN A 206 19.27 11.90 -9.54
C ASN A 206 19.69 10.60 -8.84
N ILE A 207 18.86 9.57 -8.92
CA ILE A 207 19.16 8.24 -8.35
C ILE A 207 20.24 7.57 -9.21
N GLY A 208 20.14 7.71 -10.53
CA GLY A 208 21.02 7.02 -11.50
C GLY A 208 20.55 5.62 -11.85
N GLY A 209 21.20 4.98 -12.80
CA GLY A 209 20.93 3.60 -13.21
C GLY A 209 19.57 3.35 -13.87
N GLY A 210 18.87 4.41 -14.31
CA GLY A 210 17.53 4.29 -14.89
C GLY A 210 16.43 4.04 -13.87
N ILE A 211 16.69 4.23 -12.56
CA ILE A 211 15.73 4.02 -11.49
C ILE A 211 14.82 5.24 -11.39
N LEU A 212 13.50 5.02 -11.42
CA LEU A 212 12.50 6.07 -11.37
C LEU A 212 12.27 6.53 -9.91
N GLY A 213 12.14 5.57 -8.99
CA GLY A 213 11.93 5.83 -7.58
C GLY A 213 12.11 4.60 -6.70
N TYR A 214 12.03 4.83 -5.39
CA TYR A 214 11.88 3.80 -4.38
C TYR A 214 11.30 4.35 -3.09
N ALA A 215 10.56 3.52 -2.38
CA ALA A 215 9.97 3.81 -1.08
C ALA A 215 10.51 2.90 0.03
N GLN A 216 10.35 3.32 1.26
CA GLN A 216 10.50 2.46 2.43
C GLN A 216 9.12 1.96 2.87
N PHE A 217 9.00 0.64 3.01
CA PHE A 217 7.79 0.03 3.58
C PHE A 217 7.62 0.37 5.07
N PRO A 218 6.37 0.30 5.60
CA PRO A 218 6.11 0.46 7.02
C PRO A 218 6.91 -0.51 7.89
N GLY A 219 7.30 -0.09 9.10
CA GLY A 219 8.09 -0.91 10.03
C GLY A 219 9.60 -0.76 9.88
N GLY A 220 10.08 -0.05 8.85
CA GLY A 220 11.49 0.24 8.65
C GLY A 220 12.07 1.28 9.62
N ASN A 221 13.35 1.62 9.43
CA ASN A 221 14.05 2.59 10.27
C ASN A 221 13.54 4.02 9.99
N SER A 222 13.11 4.74 11.02
CA SER A 222 12.64 6.13 10.89
C SER A 222 13.69 7.09 10.33
N ALA A 223 14.98 6.84 10.55
CA ALA A 223 16.06 7.66 10.01
C ALA A 223 16.19 7.60 8.46
N THR A 224 15.54 6.63 7.82
CA THR A 224 15.50 6.47 6.35
C THR A 224 14.09 6.42 5.81
N ASP A 225 13.08 6.80 6.61
CA ASP A 225 11.68 6.70 6.22
C ASP A 225 11.30 7.74 5.15
N GLY A 226 10.55 7.29 4.14
CA GLY A 226 10.06 8.12 3.05
C GLY A 226 10.35 7.57 1.66
N VAL A 227 10.16 8.43 0.65
CA VAL A 227 10.19 8.12 -0.77
C VAL A 227 11.33 8.87 -1.46
N VAL A 228 12.04 8.24 -2.39
CA VAL A 228 13.06 8.88 -3.22
C VAL A 228 12.65 8.78 -4.69
N MET A 229 12.67 9.91 -5.39
CA MET A 229 12.24 10.05 -6.78
C MET A 229 13.36 10.62 -7.64
N SER A 230 13.52 10.12 -8.85
CA SER A 230 14.32 10.81 -9.85
C SER A 230 13.56 12.03 -10.39
N PRO A 231 14.22 13.19 -10.61
CA PRO A 231 13.54 14.47 -10.90
C PRO A 231 12.75 14.45 -12.21
N GLN A 232 13.11 13.57 -13.17
CA GLN A 232 12.41 13.41 -14.44
C GLN A 232 11.08 12.64 -14.32
N TYR A 233 10.79 12.03 -13.18
CA TYR A 233 9.61 11.19 -12.95
C TYR A 233 8.79 11.69 -11.76
N PHE A 234 8.91 12.99 -11.50
CA PHE A 234 8.23 13.69 -10.43
C PHE A 234 7.49 14.91 -10.99
N GLY A 235 6.16 14.88 -10.97
CA GLY A 235 5.31 15.94 -11.54
C GLY A 235 4.97 15.74 -13.01
N THR A 236 4.29 16.73 -13.58
CA THR A 236 3.76 16.69 -14.97
C THR A 236 4.25 17.85 -15.83
N THR A 237 5.12 18.70 -15.31
CA THR A 237 5.63 19.88 -15.99
C THR A 237 7.09 20.13 -15.64
N GLY A 238 7.80 20.88 -16.43
CA GLY A 238 9.20 21.21 -16.20
C GLY A 238 10.16 20.11 -16.67
N TYR A 239 11.01 19.61 -15.78
CA TYR A 239 12.01 18.58 -16.12
C TYR A 239 11.44 17.17 -15.98
N VAL A 240 10.52 16.80 -16.90
CA VAL A 240 9.88 15.48 -16.92
C VAL A 240 10.19 14.72 -18.21
N ALA A 241 10.07 13.39 -18.19
CA ALA A 241 10.42 12.53 -19.32
C ALA A 241 9.38 11.41 -19.53
N ALA A 242 8.76 11.40 -20.74
CA ALA A 242 7.88 10.33 -21.16
C ALA A 242 8.62 8.98 -21.21
N PRO A 243 7.90 7.87 -20.94
CA PRO A 243 6.46 7.75 -20.76
C PRO A 243 5.99 7.89 -19.29
N PHE A 244 6.88 8.34 -18.37
CA PHE A 244 6.64 8.47 -16.93
C PHE A 244 6.59 9.95 -16.53
N ASP A 245 5.95 10.78 -17.35
CA ASP A 245 5.80 12.23 -17.17
C ASP A 245 4.41 12.66 -16.68
N GLY A 246 3.57 11.69 -16.30
CA GLY A 246 2.25 11.90 -15.69
C GLY A 246 2.27 12.01 -14.17
N GLY A 247 3.44 11.86 -13.52
CA GLY A 247 3.61 11.91 -12.06
C GLY A 247 3.15 10.65 -11.32
N ARG A 248 2.77 9.59 -12.04
CA ARG A 248 2.20 8.35 -11.47
C ARG A 248 3.25 7.40 -10.92
N THR A 249 4.50 7.56 -11.27
CA THR A 249 5.61 6.92 -10.56
C THR A 249 5.59 7.31 -9.07
N THR A 250 5.34 8.58 -8.73
CA THR A 250 5.26 9.00 -7.33
C THR A 250 4.02 8.41 -6.64
N THR A 251 2.88 8.34 -7.33
CA THR A 251 1.67 7.66 -6.84
C THR A 251 1.96 6.20 -6.50
N HIS A 252 2.69 5.49 -7.36
CA HIS A 252 3.15 4.11 -7.17
C HIS A 252 4.04 3.98 -5.93
N GLU A 253 5.07 4.80 -5.81
CA GLU A 253 6.01 4.74 -4.68
C GLU A 253 5.33 5.10 -3.34
N VAL A 254 4.38 6.04 -3.33
CA VAL A 254 3.56 6.32 -2.15
C VAL A 254 2.64 5.16 -1.81
N GLY A 255 2.18 4.40 -2.79
CA GLY A 255 1.48 3.12 -2.57
C GLY A 255 2.34 2.15 -1.73
N HIS A 256 3.60 1.93 -2.10
CA HIS A 256 4.54 1.12 -1.30
C HIS A 256 4.80 1.71 0.10
N TYR A 257 4.98 3.03 0.19
CA TYR A 257 5.11 3.71 1.47
C TYR A 257 3.91 3.45 2.38
N LEU A 258 2.72 3.30 1.81
CA LEU A 258 1.47 2.97 2.50
C LEU A 258 1.16 1.46 2.51
N ASN A 259 2.15 0.58 2.34
CA ASN A 259 2.05 -0.87 2.50
C ASN A 259 1.44 -1.64 1.32
N LEU A 260 1.35 -1.06 0.14
CA LEU A 260 0.97 -1.83 -1.06
C LEU A 260 2.17 -2.56 -1.65
N ARG A 261 1.93 -3.74 -2.20
CA ARG A 261 2.86 -4.48 -3.05
C ARG A 261 2.48 -4.29 -4.52
N HIS A 262 3.37 -4.70 -5.40
CA HIS A 262 3.01 -4.84 -6.80
C HIS A 262 1.88 -5.87 -6.95
N ILE A 263 0.93 -5.61 -7.86
CA ILE A 263 -0.26 -6.46 -8.03
C ILE A 263 0.05 -7.90 -8.48
N TRP A 264 1.27 -8.19 -8.98
CA TRP A 264 1.69 -9.57 -9.28
C TRP A 264 2.42 -10.24 -8.11
N GLY A 265 2.46 -9.62 -6.93
CA GLY A 265 3.07 -10.18 -5.71
C GLY A 265 4.57 -10.46 -5.82
N ASP A 266 5.26 -9.86 -6.80
CA ASP A 266 6.71 -10.01 -7.07
C ASP A 266 7.16 -11.46 -7.23
N GLY A 267 6.33 -12.29 -7.86
CA GLY A 267 6.63 -13.68 -8.03
C GLY A 267 5.76 -14.39 -9.07
N ARG A 268 5.60 -15.70 -8.92
CA ARG A 268 4.79 -16.53 -9.81
C ARG A 268 3.33 -16.56 -9.36
N CYS A 269 2.44 -17.21 -10.11
CA CYS A 269 1.00 -17.32 -9.84
C CYS A 269 0.60 -17.84 -8.43
N ASN A 270 1.54 -18.36 -7.65
CA ASN A 270 1.33 -18.75 -6.25
C ASN A 270 1.69 -17.64 -5.26
N ARG A 271 2.15 -16.49 -5.74
CA ARG A 271 2.39 -15.28 -4.94
C ARG A 271 1.17 -14.37 -5.01
N ASP A 272 1.09 -13.44 -4.07
CA ASP A 272 -0.03 -12.55 -3.89
C ASP A 272 0.45 -11.18 -3.38
N ASP A 273 -0.29 -10.13 -3.66
CA ASP A 273 -0.05 -8.80 -3.12
C ASP A 273 -0.79 -8.57 -1.79
N PHE A 274 -1.48 -9.58 -1.29
CA PHE A 274 -2.32 -9.56 -0.08
C PHE A 274 -3.53 -8.63 -0.18
N VAL A 275 -4.05 -8.46 -1.39
CA VAL A 275 -5.26 -7.68 -1.68
C VAL A 275 -6.24 -8.54 -2.46
N SER A 276 -7.41 -8.81 -1.90
CA SER A 276 -8.32 -9.82 -2.43
C SER A 276 -9.04 -9.42 -3.72
N ASP A 277 -9.16 -8.13 -4.02
CA ASP A 277 -9.82 -7.61 -5.21
C ASP A 277 -8.86 -7.26 -6.36
N THR A 278 -7.57 -7.58 -6.22
CA THR A 278 -6.58 -7.55 -7.29
C THR A 278 -6.40 -8.95 -7.89
N PRO A 279 -6.56 -9.15 -9.21
CA PRO A 279 -6.39 -10.45 -9.84
C PRO A 279 -4.93 -10.92 -9.78
N LYS A 280 -4.73 -12.24 -9.61
CA LYS A 280 -3.39 -12.83 -9.63
C LYS A 280 -2.71 -12.67 -10.99
N SER A 281 -1.48 -12.19 -10.97
CA SER A 281 -0.57 -12.17 -12.12
C SER A 281 0.78 -12.77 -11.71
N ASP A 282 1.60 -13.16 -12.68
CA ASP A 282 2.94 -13.70 -12.43
C ASP A 282 4.06 -12.76 -12.87
N ARG A 283 3.70 -11.57 -13.35
CA ARG A 283 4.62 -10.58 -13.89
C ARG A 283 3.99 -9.20 -14.02
N PRO A 284 4.80 -8.12 -14.10
CA PRO A 284 4.31 -6.80 -14.46
C PRO A 284 3.88 -6.71 -15.93
N ASN A 285 3.03 -5.73 -16.21
CA ASN A 285 2.75 -5.27 -17.55
C ASN A 285 3.54 -3.98 -17.84
N TYR A 286 3.94 -3.77 -19.09
CA TYR A 286 4.74 -2.61 -19.52
C TYR A 286 4.07 -1.89 -20.68
N GLY A 287 4.40 -0.62 -20.88
CA GLY A 287 3.79 0.22 -21.90
C GLY A 287 2.32 0.45 -21.64
N CYS A 288 1.52 0.51 -22.70
CA CYS A 288 0.06 0.58 -22.63
C CYS A 288 -0.55 -0.66 -23.28
N PRO A 289 -0.68 -1.78 -22.55
CA PRO A 289 -1.16 -3.03 -23.12
C PRO A 289 -2.63 -2.92 -23.55
N SER A 290 -2.97 -3.63 -24.64
CA SER A 290 -4.36 -3.75 -25.05
C SER A 290 -5.15 -4.55 -24.03
N PHE A 291 -6.27 -4.02 -23.54
CA PHE A 291 -7.15 -4.73 -22.63
C PHE A 291 -8.09 -5.68 -23.38
N PRO A 292 -8.35 -6.92 -22.90
CA PRO A 292 -7.79 -7.54 -21.69
C PRO A 292 -6.41 -8.19 -21.92
N THR A 293 -5.54 -8.06 -20.94
CA THR A 293 -4.32 -8.86 -20.78
C THR A 293 -4.61 -9.97 -19.77
N THR A 294 -4.00 -11.16 -19.93
CA THR A 294 -4.33 -12.30 -19.07
C THR A 294 -3.07 -13.05 -18.66
N HIS A 295 -2.85 -13.14 -17.35
CA HIS A 295 -1.86 -13.99 -16.71
C HIS A 295 -2.51 -14.81 -15.60
N CYS A 296 -1.93 -15.90 -15.17
CA CYS A 296 -2.43 -16.74 -14.07
C CYS A 296 -3.92 -17.16 -14.20
N ARG A 297 -4.47 -17.20 -15.43
CA ARG A 297 -5.88 -17.48 -15.75
C ARG A 297 -6.87 -16.43 -15.25
N SER A 298 -6.39 -15.23 -14.97
CA SER A 298 -7.20 -14.05 -14.63
C SER A 298 -6.89 -12.90 -15.57
N THR A 299 -7.81 -11.96 -15.70
CA THR A 299 -7.58 -10.71 -16.43
C THR A 299 -6.77 -9.78 -15.55
N ASP A 300 -5.66 -9.27 -16.08
CA ASP A 300 -4.77 -8.37 -15.35
C ASP A 300 -5.39 -6.98 -15.16
N MET A 301 -5.13 -6.39 -14.02
CA MET A 301 -5.54 -5.02 -13.69
C MET A 301 -4.48 -4.01 -14.15
N THR A 302 -4.20 -3.99 -15.46
CA THR A 302 -3.10 -3.21 -16.08
C THR A 302 -3.19 -1.70 -15.84
N MET A 303 -4.35 -1.18 -15.45
CA MET A 303 -4.58 0.24 -15.13
C MET A 303 -4.36 0.56 -13.64
N ASN A 304 -3.97 -0.40 -12.84
CA ASN A 304 -3.69 -0.19 -11.41
C ASN A 304 -2.36 0.54 -11.22
N TYR A 305 -2.31 1.51 -10.32
CA TYR A 305 -1.09 2.26 -10.00
C TYR A 305 0.06 1.40 -9.47
N MET A 306 -0.20 0.15 -9.03
CA MET A 306 0.83 -0.78 -8.55
C MET A 306 1.28 -1.78 -9.64
N ASP A 307 0.94 -1.57 -10.91
CA ASP A 307 1.57 -2.24 -12.08
C ASP A 307 2.75 -1.39 -12.61
N TYR A 308 3.39 -1.81 -13.70
CA TYR A 308 4.52 -1.14 -14.37
C TYR A 308 4.14 -0.59 -15.76
N THR A 309 2.87 -0.33 -15.99
CA THR A 309 2.42 0.32 -17.22
C THR A 309 2.84 1.80 -17.27
N ASP A 310 2.82 2.39 -18.45
CA ASP A 310 3.11 3.82 -18.61
C ASP A 310 2.08 4.67 -17.85
N ASP A 311 2.50 5.86 -17.39
CA ASP A 311 1.65 6.77 -16.61
C ASP A 311 0.30 7.05 -17.29
N ALA A 312 0.28 7.16 -18.63
CA ALA A 312 -0.95 7.41 -19.39
C ALA A 312 -1.98 6.27 -19.33
N CYS A 313 -1.62 5.10 -18.81
CA CYS A 313 -2.45 3.90 -18.81
C CYS A 313 -2.84 3.43 -17.40
N MET A 314 -2.37 4.11 -16.37
CA MET A 314 -2.73 3.89 -14.97
C MET A 314 -3.84 4.85 -14.56
N ASN A 315 -4.86 4.40 -13.83
CA ASN A 315 -5.95 5.29 -13.41
C ASN A 315 -6.71 4.88 -12.14
N MET A 316 -6.24 3.86 -11.39
CA MET A 316 -6.99 3.42 -10.21
C MET A 316 -6.15 2.73 -9.13
N PHE A 317 -6.61 2.87 -7.90
CA PHE A 317 -6.44 1.91 -6.81
C PHE A 317 -7.74 1.13 -6.60
N SER A 318 -7.65 -0.08 -6.02
CA SER A 318 -8.81 -0.88 -5.63
C SER A 318 -9.30 -0.59 -4.21
N ALA A 319 -10.50 -1.06 -3.87
CA ALA A 319 -11.06 -0.95 -2.52
C ALA A 319 -10.24 -1.73 -1.49
N GLY A 320 -9.71 -2.90 -1.85
CA GLY A 320 -8.79 -3.66 -1.02
C GLY A 320 -7.47 -2.92 -0.79
N GLN A 321 -6.91 -2.29 -1.83
CA GLN A 321 -5.73 -1.44 -1.71
C GLN A 321 -6.00 -0.23 -0.79
N LYS A 322 -7.15 0.44 -0.93
CA LYS A 322 -7.61 1.49 0.00
C LYS A 322 -7.55 0.99 1.45
N SER A 323 -8.20 -0.14 1.73
CA SER A 323 -8.24 -0.72 3.08
C SER A 323 -6.84 -0.99 3.62
N ARG A 324 -5.96 -1.56 2.78
CA ARG A 324 -4.58 -1.89 3.15
C ARG A 324 -3.75 -0.64 3.46
N MET A 325 -3.83 0.39 2.63
CA MET A 325 -3.15 1.67 2.84
C MET A 325 -3.64 2.35 4.12
N ARG A 326 -4.95 2.39 4.33
CA ARG A 326 -5.54 3.01 5.52
C ARG A 326 -5.26 2.22 6.79
N GLY A 327 -5.08 0.89 6.68
CA GLY A 327 -4.71 0.02 7.79
C GLY A 327 -3.41 0.38 8.51
N VAL A 328 -2.48 1.09 7.84
CA VAL A 328 -1.26 1.59 8.50
C VAL A 328 -1.45 2.95 9.18
N LEU A 329 -2.56 3.64 8.89
CA LEU A 329 -2.88 4.99 9.41
C LEU A 329 -3.83 4.96 10.62
N VAL A 330 -4.53 3.85 10.87
CA VAL A 330 -5.43 3.70 12.03
C VAL A 330 -4.64 3.65 13.35
N PRO A 331 -5.28 3.88 14.51
CA PRO A 331 -4.63 3.74 15.82
C PRO A 331 -3.92 2.38 15.98
N GLY A 332 -2.66 2.42 16.37
CA GLY A 332 -1.77 1.25 16.44
C GLY A 332 -1.21 0.79 15.10
N GLY A 333 -1.51 1.47 14.00
CA GLY A 333 -0.87 1.28 12.71
C GLY A 333 0.54 1.87 12.67
N ALA A 334 1.39 1.35 11.76
CA ALA A 334 2.79 1.75 11.69
C ALA A 334 3.02 3.24 11.35
N ARG A 335 2.00 3.91 10.82
CA ARG A 335 2.02 5.30 10.36
C ARG A 335 0.86 6.12 10.92
N GLU A 336 0.32 5.73 12.08
CA GLU A 336 -0.86 6.36 12.69
C GLU A 336 -0.70 7.87 12.89
N ASN A 337 0.52 8.34 13.22
CA ASN A 337 0.77 9.74 13.51
C ASN A 337 0.89 10.64 12.26
N LEU A 338 0.85 10.08 11.05
CA LEU A 338 0.83 10.89 9.82
C LEU A 338 -0.48 11.68 9.62
N VAL A 339 -1.55 11.27 10.31
CA VAL A 339 -2.92 11.79 10.10
C VAL A 339 -3.54 12.35 11.38
N ASN A 340 -2.78 12.46 12.45
CA ASN A 340 -3.20 13.01 13.77
C ASN A 340 -2.80 14.48 13.93
#